data_443e996886d8f53c00b36dc2ff4b458e
#
_entry.id   443e996886d8f53c00b36dc2ff4b458e
#
_cell.length_a   1.000
_cell.length_b   1.000
_cell.length_c   1.000
_cell.angle_alpha   90.00
_cell.angle_beta   90.00
_cell.angle_gamma   90.00
#
_symmetry.space_group_name_H-M   'P 1'
#
loop_
_entity.id
_entity.type
_entity.pdbx_description
1 polymer ?
#
loop_
_entity_poly.entity_id
_entity_poly.type
_entity_poly.pdbx_seq_one_letter_code
_entity_poly.pdbx_strand_id
1 'polypeptide(L)'
;MALAQEKIYTIDDIYALPEGQRAELIDGRIYDMAPPSTIHQRILMNLAGDIREHIKMHNGSCEVFPAPFAVFLNQDDRNYVEPDISVICNKDKINDKGCAGTPDWIIEVTSPSSTRMDYAIKLFKYRTAGVREYWIVNPMKKAVQTYVFEGEEDSNLFSFDDEIPVHVLDGLTIRIATLL
;
A
#
# COMPACT_ATOMS: atom_id res chain seq x y z
N MET A 1 25.41 -1.76 -31.70
CA MET A 1 24.30 -2.53 -31.15
C MET A 1 23.22 -1.53 -30.72
N ALA A 2 22.07 -1.50 -31.38
CA ALA A 2 20.95 -0.69 -30.93
C ALA A 2 20.39 -1.37 -29.64
N LEU A 3 20.38 -0.66 -28.53
CA LEU A 3 19.70 -1.10 -27.34
C LEU A 3 18.21 -1.26 -27.71
N ALA A 4 17.64 -2.44 -27.47
CA ALA A 4 16.21 -2.64 -27.65
C ALA A 4 15.49 -1.60 -26.77
N GLN A 5 14.66 -0.77 -27.39
CA GLN A 5 13.89 0.24 -26.69
C GLN A 5 12.88 -0.51 -25.80
N GLU A 6 13.02 -0.41 -24.49
CA GLU A 6 12.11 -1.06 -23.53
C GLU A 6 10.71 -0.48 -23.73
N LYS A 7 9.70 -1.35 -23.90
CA LYS A 7 8.31 -0.89 -24.07
C LYS A 7 7.85 -0.23 -22.77
N ILE A 8 7.38 1.01 -22.89
CA ILE A 8 6.75 1.74 -21.77
C ILE A 8 5.26 1.55 -21.90
N TYR A 9 4.63 1.07 -20.82
CA TYR A 9 3.20 0.85 -20.71
C TYR A 9 2.51 2.04 -20.04
N THR A 10 1.18 2.13 -20.24
CA THR A 10 0.32 3.17 -19.68
C THR A 10 -0.84 2.56 -18.91
N ILE A 11 -1.63 3.40 -18.23
CA ILE A 11 -2.85 3.00 -17.54
C ILE A 11 -3.85 2.36 -18.52
N ASP A 12 -3.88 2.79 -19.78
CA ASP A 12 -4.75 2.18 -20.80
C ASP A 12 -4.35 0.70 -21.07
N ASP A 13 -3.05 0.36 -20.97
CA ASP A 13 -2.61 -1.04 -21.07
C ASP A 13 -3.13 -1.86 -19.86
N ILE A 14 -3.22 -1.27 -18.66
CA ILE A 14 -3.82 -1.93 -17.48
C ILE A 14 -5.30 -2.21 -17.73
N TYR A 15 -6.06 -1.23 -18.23
CA TYR A 15 -7.49 -1.41 -18.53
C TYR A 15 -7.75 -2.36 -19.69
N ALA A 16 -6.77 -2.59 -20.55
CA ALA A 16 -6.84 -3.55 -21.67
C ALA A 16 -6.48 -4.98 -21.27
N LEU A 17 -6.10 -5.25 -20.01
CA LEU A 17 -5.79 -6.60 -19.54
C LEU A 17 -7.02 -7.52 -19.68
N PRO A 18 -6.81 -8.81 -19.95
CA PRO A 18 -7.90 -9.78 -19.98
C PRO A 18 -8.68 -9.82 -18.66
N GLU A 19 -9.99 -10.12 -18.75
CA GLU A 19 -10.83 -10.26 -17.57
C GLU A 19 -10.24 -11.25 -16.56
N GLY A 20 -10.19 -10.83 -15.27
CA GLY A 20 -9.62 -11.61 -14.19
C GLY A 20 -8.09 -11.47 -14.00
N GLN A 21 -7.39 -10.83 -14.94
CA GLN A 21 -5.98 -10.49 -14.75
C GLN A 21 -5.85 -9.13 -14.07
N ARG A 22 -5.02 -9.08 -13.02
CA ARG A 22 -4.69 -7.86 -12.30
C ARG A 22 -3.20 -7.61 -12.34
N ALA A 23 -2.82 -6.35 -12.51
CA ALA A 23 -1.43 -5.93 -12.48
C ALA A 23 -1.31 -4.51 -11.97
N GLU A 24 -0.14 -4.17 -11.46
CA GLU A 24 0.28 -2.82 -11.13
C GLU A 24 1.16 -2.24 -12.23
N LEU A 25 1.16 -0.93 -12.36
CA LEU A 25 2.00 -0.18 -13.28
C LEU A 25 2.88 0.78 -12.48
N ILE A 26 4.19 0.61 -12.54
CA ILE A 26 5.14 1.47 -11.87
C ILE A 26 6.18 1.95 -12.88
N ASP A 27 6.24 3.26 -13.06
CA ASP A 27 7.13 3.93 -14.02
C ASP A 27 7.05 3.32 -15.44
N GLY A 28 5.84 2.95 -15.87
CA GLY A 28 5.58 2.37 -17.18
C GLY A 28 5.94 0.90 -17.32
N ARG A 29 6.17 0.17 -16.22
CA ARG A 29 6.40 -1.27 -16.19
C ARG A 29 5.25 -1.98 -15.51
N ILE A 30 4.76 -3.05 -16.15
CA ILE A 30 3.67 -3.89 -15.64
C ILE A 30 4.25 -4.96 -14.70
N TYR A 31 3.57 -5.14 -13.57
CA TYR A 31 3.86 -6.16 -12.56
C TYR A 31 2.59 -6.96 -12.26
N ASP A 32 2.56 -8.22 -12.68
CA ASP A 32 1.41 -9.09 -12.46
C ASP A 32 1.18 -9.35 -10.98
N MET A 33 -0.08 -9.35 -10.57
CA MET A 33 -0.50 -9.65 -9.20
C MET A 33 -0.94 -11.10 -9.06
N ALA A 34 -0.45 -11.78 -8.03
CA ALA A 34 -0.87 -13.13 -7.68
C ALA A 34 -2.04 -13.09 -6.68
N PRO A 35 -2.92 -14.12 -6.66
CA PRO A 35 -3.93 -14.25 -5.62
C PRO A 35 -3.30 -14.33 -4.21
N PRO A 36 -3.86 -13.61 -3.22
CA PRO A 36 -3.33 -13.59 -1.87
C PRO A 36 -3.62 -14.91 -1.13
N SER A 37 -2.77 -15.24 -0.13
CA SER A 37 -2.99 -16.36 0.75
C SER A 37 -4.05 -16.05 1.83
N THR A 38 -4.57 -17.11 2.50
CA THR A 38 -5.52 -16.94 3.60
C THR A 38 -4.97 -16.09 4.74
N ILE A 39 -3.69 -16.26 5.11
CA ILE A 39 -3.07 -15.46 6.17
C ILE A 39 -2.96 -13.99 5.78
N HIS A 40 -2.61 -13.73 4.52
CA HIS A 40 -2.58 -12.38 3.96
C HIS A 40 -3.95 -11.71 4.09
N GLN A 41 -5.03 -12.38 3.62
CA GLN A 41 -6.39 -11.83 3.69
C GLN A 41 -6.87 -11.62 5.11
N ARG A 42 -6.52 -12.52 6.05
CA ARG A 42 -6.88 -12.37 7.46
C ARG A 42 -6.23 -11.14 8.06
N ILE A 43 -4.94 -10.94 7.87
CA ILE A 43 -4.23 -9.75 8.32
C ILE A 43 -4.83 -8.50 7.70
N LEU A 44 -5.01 -8.48 6.38
CA LEU A 44 -5.56 -7.34 5.64
C LEU A 44 -6.93 -6.91 6.20
N MET A 45 -7.87 -7.86 6.32
CA MET A 45 -9.24 -7.55 6.74
C MET A 45 -9.30 -7.06 8.18
N ASN A 46 -8.59 -7.71 9.09
CA ASN A 46 -8.61 -7.33 10.50
C ASN A 46 -7.90 -5.98 10.70
N LEU A 47 -6.76 -5.78 10.06
CA LEU A 47 -6.02 -4.53 10.12
C LEU A 47 -6.83 -3.34 9.56
N ALA A 48 -7.47 -3.51 8.40
CA ALA A 48 -8.36 -2.50 7.84
C ALA A 48 -9.58 -2.23 8.75
N GLY A 49 -10.08 -3.27 9.44
CA GLY A 49 -11.14 -3.17 10.42
C GLY A 49 -10.76 -2.31 11.61
N ASP A 50 -9.61 -2.58 12.25
CA ASP A 50 -9.12 -1.84 13.41
C ASP A 50 -8.84 -0.36 13.06
N ILE A 51 -8.22 -0.12 11.90
CA ILE A 51 -7.98 1.24 11.39
C ILE A 51 -9.32 1.99 11.22
N ARG A 52 -10.29 1.35 10.57
CA ARG A 52 -11.61 1.95 10.34
C ARG A 52 -12.35 2.24 11.64
N GLU A 53 -12.29 1.33 12.61
CA GLU A 53 -12.90 1.51 13.91
C GLU A 53 -12.29 2.69 14.66
N HIS A 54 -10.96 2.78 14.68
CA HIS A 54 -10.25 3.91 15.29
C HIS A 54 -10.66 5.25 14.66
N ILE A 55 -10.65 5.35 13.33
CA ILE A 55 -11.08 6.57 12.62
C ILE A 55 -12.49 6.96 13.02
N LYS A 56 -13.42 5.99 13.07
CA LYS A 56 -14.82 6.22 13.44
C LYS A 56 -14.97 6.67 14.89
N MET A 57 -14.28 6.02 15.82
CA MET A 57 -14.37 6.33 17.26
C MET A 57 -13.83 7.73 17.59
N HIS A 58 -12.83 8.19 16.84
CA HIS A 58 -12.22 9.51 17.04
C HIS A 58 -12.80 10.60 16.13
N ASN A 59 -13.89 10.31 15.39
CA ASN A 59 -14.48 11.22 14.40
C ASN A 59 -13.45 11.75 13.39
N GLY A 60 -12.48 10.91 13.02
CA GLY A 60 -11.43 11.24 12.06
C GLY A 60 -11.98 11.46 10.65
N SER A 61 -11.27 12.29 9.87
CA SER A 61 -11.66 12.60 8.48
C SER A 61 -11.13 11.58 7.47
N CYS A 62 -10.16 10.74 7.85
CA CYS A 62 -9.55 9.77 6.95
C CYS A 62 -10.51 8.63 6.59
N GLU A 63 -10.26 8.02 5.44
CA GLU A 63 -10.94 6.81 4.99
C GLU A 63 -9.92 5.70 4.73
N VAL A 64 -10.31 4.44 4.97
CA VAL A 64 -9.46 3.27 4.75
C VAL A 64 -10.06 2.40 3.65
N PHE A 65 -9.24 2.03 2.70
CA PHE A 65 -9.61 1.21 1.54
C PHE A 65 -8.70 -0.01 1.45
N PRO A 66 -9.21 -1.23 1.68
CA PRO A 66 -8.49 -2.45 1.37
C PRO A 66 -8.53 -2.74 -0.14
N ALA A 67 -7.52 -3.46 -0.64
CA ALA A 67 -7.48 -3.93 -2.03
C ALA A 67 -8.72 -4.83 -2.38
N PRO A 68 -9.20 -4.78 -3.63
CA PRO A 68 -8.70 -3.99 -4.76
C PRO A 68 -9.18 -2.54 -4.69
N PHE A 69 -8.27 -1.61 -4.67
CA PHE A 69 -8.56 -0.18 -4.72
C PHE A 69 -7.46 0.55 -5.49
N ALA A 70 -7.83 1.20 -6.58
CA ALA A 70 -6.89 1.83 -7.47
C ALA A 70 -6.28 3.12 -6.88
N VAL A 71 -4.97 3.26 -7.00
CA VAL A 71 -4.23 4.47 -6.62
C VAL A 71 -3.40 4.94 -7.79
N PHE A 72 -3.66 6.17 -8.23
CA PHE A 72 -2.97 6.86 -9.33
C PHE A 72 -1.92 7.80 -8.73
N LEU A 73 -0.77 7.24 -8.33
CA LEU A 73 0.22 7.88 -7.44
C LEU A 73 0.64 9.29 -7.87
N ASN A 74 1.09 9.46 -9.09
CA ASN A 74 1.68 10.72 -9.56
C ASN A 74 0.70 11.55 -10.42
N GLN A 75 -0.55 11.11 -10.55
CA GLN A 75 -1.53 11.69 -11.49
C GLN A 75 -0.99 11.74 -12.93
N ASP A 76 -0.17 10.74 -13.29
CA ASP A 76 0.36 10.51 -14.63
C ASP A 76 -0.28 9.24 -15.24
N ASP A 77 0.11 8.90 -16.45
CA ASP A 77 -0.37 7.71 -17.16
C ASP A 77 0.51 6.46 -16.96
N ARG A 78 1.50 6.50 -16.06
CA ARG A 78 2.53 5.45 -15.89
C ARG A 78 2.60 4.84 -14.50
N ASN A 79 1.72 5.28 -13.60
CA ASN A 79 1.72 4.84 -12.21
C ASN A 79 0.30 4.53 -11.74
N TYR A 80 0.02 3.23 -11.63
CA TYR A 80 -1.23 2.66 -11.14
C TYR A 80 -0.88 1.51 -10.20
N VAL A 81 -1.26 1.61 -8.94
CA VAL A 81 -1.02 0.56 -7.95
C VAL A 81 -2.31 0.21 -7.21
N GLU A 82 -2.38 -0.97 -6.64
CA GLU A 82 -3.46 -1.43 -5.77
C GLU A 82 -2.88 -1.91 -4.44
N PRO A 83 -2.46 -0.99 -3.55
CA PRO A 83 -1.91 -1.37 -2.27
C PRO A 83 -2.88 -2.20 -1.44
N ASP A 84 -2.37 -3.11 -0.61
CA ASP A 84 -3.21 -3.94 0.23
C ASP A 84 -4.15 -3.11 1.12
N ILE A 85 -3.64 -2.03 1.72
CA ILE A 85 -4.46 -1.05 2.44
C ILE A 85 -3.97 0.36 2.11
N SER A 86 -4.91 1.24 1.80
CA SER A 86 -4.67 2.68 1.61
C SER A 86 -5.49 3.48 2.61
N VAL A 87 -4.86 4.38 3.36
CA VAL A 87 -5.53 5.36 4.23
C VAL A 87 -5.37 6.74 3.63
N ILE A 88 -6.49 7.44 3.42
CA ILE A 88 -6.57 8.71 2.72
C ILE A 88 -7.28 9.72 3.59
N CYS A 89 -6.60 10.80 3.97
CA CYS A 89 -7.14 11.83 4.86
C CYS A 89 -7.69 13.05 4.08
N ASN A 90 -7.22 13.27 2.86
CA ASN A 90 -7.80 14.27 1.97
C ASN A 90 -8.82 13.62 1.01
N LYS A 91 -10.11 13.75 1.32
CA LYS A 91 -11.20 13.15 0.55
C LYS A 91 -11.33 13.67 -0.88
N ASP A 92 -10.79 14.85 -1.19
CA ASP A 92 -10.80 15.39 -2.55
C ASP A 92 -9.97 14.54 -3.53
N LYS A 93 -9.10 13.67 -3.01
CA LYS A 93 -8.36 12.68 -3.82
C LYS A 93 -9.20 11.45 -4.20
N ILE A 94 -10.35 11.24 -3.55
CA ILE A 94 -11.18 10.05 -3.75
C ILE A 94 -12.25 10.34 -4.81
N ASN A 95 -12.31 9.49 -5.82
CA ASN A 95 -13.33 9.55 -6.88
C ASN A 95 -13.81 8.14 -7.26
N ASP A 96 -14.73 8.04 -8.22
CA ASP A 96 -15.33 6.76 -8.66
C ASP A 96 -14.30 5.75 -9.21
N LYS A 97 -13.10 6.20 -9.59
CA LYS A 97 -12.04 5.34 -10.13
C LYS A 97 -11.04 4.90 -9.06
N GLY A 98 -11.01 5.57 -7.90
CA GLY A 98 -10.05 5.31 -6.84
C GLY A 98 -9.44 6.59 -6.24
N CYS A 99 -8.18 6.52 -5.82
CA CYS A 99 -7.42 7.66 -5.29
C CYS A 99 -6.62 8.36 -6.40
N ALA A 100 -6.95 9.60 -6.69
CA ALA A 100 -6.19 10.45 -7.61
C ALA A 100 -5.09 11.18 -6.84
N GLY A 101 -3.92 10.59 -6.77
CA GLY A 101 -2.77 11.07 -6.02
C GLY A 101 -2.34 10.09 -4.93
N THR A 102 -1.58 10.59 -3.97
CA THR A 102 -0.91 9.77 -2.96
C THR A 102 -1.76 9.60 -1.71
N PRO A 103 -2.00 8.37 -1.23
CA PRO A 103 -2.52 8.10 0.11
C PRO A 103 -1.59 8.65 1.21
N ASP A 104 -2.15 8.90 2.38
CA ASP A 104 -1.38 9.32 3.55
C ASP A 104 -0.58 8.16 4.16
N TRP A 105 -1.21 6.98 4.23
CA TRP A 105 -0.58 5.78 4.74
C TRP A 105 -0.88 4.59 3.83
N ILE A 106 0.14 3.80 3.52
CA ILE A 106 0.04 2.57 2.74
C ILE A 106 0.58 1.40 3.56
N ILE A 107 -0.12 0.27 3.50
CA ILE A 107 0.32 -0.98 4.10
C ILE A 107 0.33 -2.07 3.02
N GLU A 108 1.43 -2.81 2.94
CA GLU A 108 1.57 -4.00 2.10
C GLU A 108 1.80 -5.23 2.98
N VAL A 109 1.04 -6.28 2.77
CA VAL A 109 1.23 -7.57 3.42
C VAL A 109 2.02 -8.46 2.46
N THR A 110 3.32 -8.59 2.69
CA THR A 110 4.22 -9.21 1.71
C THR A 110 4.05 -10.74 1.65
N SER A 111 4.28 -11.27 0.46
CA SER A 111 4.37 -12.70 0.15
C SER A 111 5.79 -13.08 -0.28
N PRO A 112 6.14 -14.38 -0.42
CA PRO A 112 7.44 -14.76 -0.95
C PRO A 112 7.77 -14.14 -2.30
N SER A 113 6.77 -13.98 -3.17
CA SER A 113 6.93 -13.42 -4.51
C SER A 113 6.99 -11.90 -4.55
N SER A 114 6.36 -11.19 -3.59
CA SER A 114 6.29 -9.72 -3.58
C SER A 114 7.39 -9.06 -2.74
N THR A 115 8.12 -9.80 -1.91
CA THR A 115 9.10 -9.24 -0.96
C THR A 115 10.06 -8.21 -1.59
N ARG A 116 10.67 -8.55 -2.75
CA ARG A 116 11.58 -7.62 -3.44
C ARG A 116 10.86 -6.37 -3.92
N MET A 117 9.62 -6.53 -4.39
CA MET A 117 8.80 -5.40 -4.87
C MET A 117 8.54 -4.43 -3.71
N ASP A 118 8.04 -4.95 -2.58
CA ASP A 118 7.62 -4.13 -1.44
C ASP A 118 8.79 -3.43 -0.75
N TYR A 119 9.93 -4.16 -0.53
CA TYR A 119 11.11 -3.63 0.16
C TYR A 119 12.04 -2.76 -0.70
N ALA A 120 11.88 -2.73 -2.01
CA ALA A 120 12.75 -1.95 -2.89
C ALA A 120 11.96 -1.02 -3.81
N ILE A 121 11.19 -1.58 -4.76
CA ILE A 121 10.55 -0.78 -5.81
C ILE A 121 9.43 0.08 -5.23
N LYS A 122 8.49 -0.51 -4.49
CA LYS A 122 7.37 0.21 -3.86
C LYS A 122 7.84 1.16 -2.77
N LEU A 123 8.83 0.75 -1.95
CA LEU A 123 9.43 1.62 -0.93
C LEU A 123 9.94 2.93 -1.55
N PHE A 124 10.75 2.84 -2.60
CA PHE A 124 11.26 4.01 -3.30
C PHE A 124 10.13 4.82 -3.93
N LYS A 125 9.17 4.14 -4.57
CA LYS A 125 8.06 4.78 -5.27
C LYS A 125 7.14 5.53 -4.30
N TYR A 126 6.73 4.91 -3.21
CA TYR A 126 5.85 5.52 -2.21
C TYR A 126 6.51 6.71 -1.52
N ARG A 127 7.79 6.58 -1.16
CA ARG A 127 8.57 7.69 -0.61
C ARG A 127 8.62 8.88 -1.57
N THR A 128 8.98 8.66 -2.84
CA THR A 128 9.12 9.74 -3.83
C THR A 128 7.78 10.33 -4.28
N ALA A 129 6.70 9.57 -4.19
CA ALA A 129 5.35 10.04 -4.47
C ALA A 129 4.76 10.91 -3.33
N GLY A 130 5.34 10.88 -2.13
CA GLY A 130 4.90 11.67 -0.99
C GLY A 130 3.91 10.96 -0.06
N VAL A 131 3.96 9.62 0.02
CA VAL A 131 3.32 8.87 1.10
C VAL A 131 3.92 9.33 2.41
N ARG A 132 3.12 9.52 3.47
CA ARG A 132 3.59 9.98 4.78
C ARG A 132 4.09 8.84 5.63
N GLU A 133 3.43 7.68 5.55
CA GLU A 133 3.77 6.48 6.29
C GLU A 133 3.61 5.23 5.42
N TYR A 134 4.55 4.27 5.53
CA TYR A 134 4.51 3.02 4.79
C TYR A 134 4.87 1.84 5.69
N TRP A 135 4.05 0.81 5.70
CA TRP A 135 4.28 -0.42 6.45
C TRP A 135 4.41 -1.62 5.51
N ILE A 136 5.39 -2.48 5.82
CA ILE A 136 5.54 -3.79 5.20
C ILE A 136 5.32 -4.85 6.28
N VAL A 137 4.16 -5.50 6.24
CA VAL A 137 3.81 -6.60 7.15
C VAL A 137 4.29 -7.91 6.55
N ASN A 138 5.19 -8.60 7.22
CA ASN A 138 5.78 -9.86 6.75
C ASN A 138 5.33 -11.04 7.59
N PRO A 139 4.32 -11.84 7.14
CA PRO A 139 3.79 -12.96 7.91
C PRO A 139 4.79 -14.10 8.10
N MET A 140 5.72 -14.28 7.15
CA MET A 140 6.72 -15.35 7.21
C MET A 140 7.78 -15.08 8.28
N LYS A 141 8.15 -13.81 8.46
CA LYS A 141 9.12 -13.37 9.46
C LYS A 141 8.46 -12.95 10.77
N LYS A 142 7.13 -12.88 10.82
CA LYS A 142 6.34 -12.30 11.92
C LYS A 142 6.88 -10.92 12.33
N ALA A 143 7.11 -10.07 11.36
CA ALA A 143 7.71 -8.76 11.55
C ALA A 143 6.99 -7.69 10.72
N VAL A 144 7.01 -6.47 11.21
CA VAL A 144 6.52 -5.28 10.50
C VAL A 144 7.67 -4.29 10.38
N GLN A 145 7.99 -3.91 9.15
CA GLN A 145 8.89 -2.80 8.88
C GLN A 145 8.05 -1.55 8.63
N THR A 146 8.27 -0.52 9.44
CA THR A 146 7.61 0.77 9.29
C THR A 146 8.57 1.80 8.74
N TYR A 147 8.02 2.74 7.95
CA TYR A 147 8.73 3.90 7.42
C TYR A 147 7.84 5.11 7.62
N VAL A 148 8.37 6.16 8.24
CA VAL A 148 7.77 7.49 8.31
C VAL A 148 8.59 8.39 7.41
N PHE A 149 7.95 9.02 6.40
CA PHE A 149 8.61 9.88 5.42
C PHE A 149 8.34 11.36 5.67
N GLU A 150 7.48 11.67 6.64
CA GLU A 150 7.11 13.04 7.01
C GLU A 150 7.94 13.52 8.19
N GLY A 151 8.47 14.74 8.10
CA GLY A 151 9.30 15.32 9.16
C GLY A 151 10.71 14.73 9.22
N GLU A 152 11.12 14.29 10.41
CA GLU A 152 12.34 13.48 10.57
C GLU A 152 12.02 12.05 10.12
N GLU A 153 12.62 11.64 8.98
CA GLU A 153 12.40 10.30 8.45
C GLU A 153 12.86 9.24 9.45
N ASP A 154 11.99 8.28 9.72
CA ASP A 154 12.23 7.19 10.65
C ASP A 154 11.87 5.83 10.03
N SER A 155 12.60 4.79 10.44
CA SER A 155 12.32 3.42 10.05
C SER A 155 12.60 2.45 11.17
N ASN A 156 11.59 1.66 11.54
CA ASN A 156 11.66 0.73 12.66
C ASN A 156 11.21 -0.67 12.26
N LEU A 157 11.83 -1.67 12.86
CA LEU A 157 11.45 -3.06 12.73
C LEU A 157 10.79 -3.55 14.03
N PHE A 158 9.56 -4.01 13.93
CA PHE A 158 8.77 -4.53 15.03
C PHE A 158 8.48 -6.03 14.85
N SER A 159 8.31 -6.76 15.95
CA SER A 159 7.71 -8.08 15.92
C SER A 159 6.18 -7.99 15.87
N PHE A 160 5.50 -9.10 15.58
CA PHE A 160 4.04 -9.14 15.61
C PHE A 160 3.45 -8.94 17.02
N ASP A 161 4.24 -9.19 18.06
CA ASP A 161 3.84 -9.05 19.46
C ASP A 161 4.01 -7.62 19.99
N ASP A 162 4.72 -6.77 19.26
CA ASP A 162 4.96 -5.38 19.67
C ASP A 162 3.72 -4.50 19.44
N GLU A 163 3.59 -3.46 20.24
CA GLU A 163 2.65 -2.36 20.03
C GLU A 163 3.26 -1.34 19.08
N ILE A 164 2.76 -1.31 17.84
CA ILE A 164 3.32 -0.49 16.77
C ILE A 164 2.55 0.83 16.71
N PRO A 165 3.19 1.98 17.00
CA PRO A 165 2.53 3.26 16.91
C PRO A 165 2.30 3.65 15.44
N VAL A 166 1.13 4.21 15.16
CA VAL A 166 0.78 4.76 13.84
C VAL A 166 1.05 6.26 13.83
N HIS A 167 1.80 6.73 12.84
CA HIS A 167 2.15 8.14 12.71
C HIS A 167 0.99 8.98 12.14
N VAL A 168 0.30 8.48 11.12
CA VAL A 168 -0.79 9.20 10.42
C VAL A 168 -2.04 9.33 11.26
N LEU A 169 -2.30 8.41 12.19
CA LEU A 169 -3.50 8.38 13.03
C LEU A 169 -3.12 8.45 14.52
N ASP A 170 -3.19 9.64 15.08
CA ASP A 170 -2.84 9.89 16.48
C ASP A 170 -3.55 8.94 17.44
N GLY A 171 -2.77 8.38 18.39
CA GLY A 171 -3.27 7.50 19.43
C GLY A 171 -3.60 6.08 18.98
N LEU A 172 -3.45 5.75 17.69
CA LEU A 172 -3.58 4.37 17.23
C LEU A 172 -2.28 3.62 17.46
N THR A 173 -2.37 2.48 18.13
CA THR A 173 -1.34 1.45 18.19
C THR A 173 -1.91 0.13 17.67
N ILE A 174 -1.10 -0.64 16.97
CA ILE A 174 -1.51 -1.91 16.35
C ILE A 174 -0.56 -3.02 16.80
N ARG A 175 -1.15 -4.16 17.20
CA ARG A 175 -0.43 -5.40 17.49
C ARG A 175 -0.89 -6.48 16.52
N ILE A 176 -0.03 -6.87 15.58
CA ILE A 176 -0.42 -7.83 14.52
C ILE A 176 -0.81 -9.20 15.09
N ALA A 177 -0.17 -9.65 16.18
CA ALA A 177 -0.51 -10.94 16.81
C ALA A 177 -1.98 -11.05 17.23
N THR A 178 -2.66 -9.96 17.53
CA THR A 178 -4.10 -9.96 17.89
C THR A 178 -5.03 -10.05 16.69
N LEU A 179 -4.51 -9.92 15.49
CA LEU A 179 -5.26 -9.94 14.22
C LEU A 179 -5.25 -11.33 13.52
N LEU A 180 -4.57 -12.33 14.10
CA LEU A 180 -4.36 -13.65 13.48
C LEU A 180 -5.40 -14.71 13.86
#